data_99e35b435d314906baed1caf502971b0
#
_entry.id   99e35b435d314906baed1caf502971b0
#
_cell.length_a   1.000
_cell.length_b   1.000
_cell.length_c   1.000
_cell.angle_alpha   90.00
_cell.angle_beta   90.00
_cell.angle_gamma   90.00
#
_symmetry.space_group_name_H-M   'P 1'
#
loop_
_entity.id
_entity.type
_entity.pdbx_description
1 polymer ?
#
loop_
_entity_poly.entity_id
_entity_poly.type
_entity_poly.pdbx_seq_one_letter_code
_entity_poly.pdbx_strand_id
1 'polypeptide(L)'
;FWDIFYENNKDKFFKDRHWLRVEFAELLQWTDKRKSTTEASCAAPKDNDNIIAVAAEATAEKEKAPETRSERFRIMEVGCGAGNTVFPLLNDIYDPHLFVYACDYSKTAVDVVKSSEAYDEDRCSAFVWDLSSTELPPQVDPGSVDILLMIFVFSALHPDQWSQAVDNAYKLVKPGGVILFRDYGRNDLAQLRFKKSRLLAENFYIRGDGTRVYFFTNEELATLFGKRFVVEQNAVDRRLLVNRKRELKMYRVWLQAKFRKPIDD
;
A
#
# COMPACT_ATOMS: atom_id res chain seq x y z
N PHE A 1 11.76 -0.17 -18.77
CA PHE A 1 12.65 0.71 -18.00
C PHE A 1 12.73 0.30 -16.54
N TRP A 2 11.61 -0.03 -15.88
CA TRP A 2 11.63 -0.44 -14.48
C TRP A 2 12.36 -1.77 -14.25
N ASP A 3 12.27 -2.76 -15.17
CA ASP A 3 13.04 -4.00 -15.09
C ASP A 3 14.55 -3.70 -15.09
N ILE A 4 15.02 -2.90 -16.06
CA ILE A 4 16.43 -2.48 -16.13
C ILE A 4 16.84 -1.70 -14.85
N PHE A 5 15.93 -0.87 -14.31
CA PHE A 5 16.19 -0.16 -13.06
C PHE A 5 16.45 -1.13 -11.91
N TYR A 6 15.59 -2.15 -11.72
CA TYR A 6 15.73 -3.12 -10.64
C TYR A 6 16.85 -4.15 -10.90
N GLU A 7 17.14 -4.50 -12.15
CA GLU A 7 18.35 -5.29 -12.50
C GLU A 7 19.63 -4.63 -12.01
N ASN A 8 19.73 -3.30 -12.17
CA ASN A 8 20.91 -2.53 -11.79
C ASN A 8 20.98 -2.20 -10.29
N ASN A 9 19.85 -1.98 -9.63
CA ASN A 9 19.79 -1.42 -8.28
C ASN A 9 19.36 -2.45 -7.22
N LYS A 10 18.63 -3.51 -7.61
CA LYS A 10 18.06 -4.51 -6.69
C LYS A 10 17.27 -3.83 -5.55
N ASP A 11 17.59 -4.22 -4.32
CA ASP A 11 17.00 -3.70 -3.06
C ASP A 11 17.72 -2.45 -2.50
N LYS A 12 18.85 -2.02 -3.10
CA LYS A 12 19.75 -1.03 -2.50
C LYS A 12 19.40 0.43 -2.77
N PHE A 13 18.46 0.72 -3.66
CA PHE A 13 18.18 2.09 -4.09
C PHE A 13 17.24 2.84 -3.16
N PHE A 14 16.15 2.22 -2.79
CA PHE A 14 15.16 2.81 -1.90
C PHE A 14 15.41 2.39 -0.46
N LYS A 15 15.00 3.23 0.49
CA LYS A 15 15.04 2.93 1.92
C LYS A 15 13.70 2.42 2.39
N ASP A 16 13.71 1.56 3.40
CA ASP A 16 12.53 1.09 4.08
C ASP A 16 11.65 2.23 4.58
N ARG A 17 10.34 2.08 4.39
CA ARG A 17 9.36 3.13 4.60
C ARG A 17 8.67 3.01 5.97
N HIS A 18 9.43 2.85 7.06
CA HIS A 18 8.88 2.80 8.43
C HIS A 18 8.04 4.04 8.79
N TRP A 19 8.26 5.16 8.10
CA TRP A 19 7.51 6.39 8.29
C TRP A 19 6.03 6.28 7.91
N LEU A 20 5.63 5.30 7.07
CA LEU A 20 4.24 5.13 6.63
C LEU A 20 3.27 4.96 7.80
N ARG A 21 3.66 4.25 8.85
CA ARG A 21 2.83 4.04 10.04
C ARG A 21 2.57 5.34 10.81
N VAL A 22 3.51 6.27 10.77
CA VAL A 22 3.37 7.59 11.41
C VAL A 22 2.47 8.49 10.58
N GLU A 23 2.60 8.43 9.26
CA GLU A 23 1.83 9.28 8.34
C GLU A 23 0.41 8.76 8.10
N PHE A 24 0.21 7.45 8.21
CA PHE A 24 -1.06 6.77 7.94
C PHE A 24 -1.44 5.87 9.13
N ALA A 25 -2.16 6.46 10.08
CA ALA A 25 -2.62 5.74 11.28
C ALA A 25 -3.55 4.55 10.95
N GLU A 26 -4.21 4.58 9.80
CA GLU A 26 -5.09 3.50 9.32
C GLU A 26 -4.38 2.16 9.23
N LEU A 27 -3.06 2.16 9.00
CA LEU A 27 -2.24 0.94 8.95
C LEU A 27 -2.16 0.21 10.30
N LEU A 28 -2.50 0.88 11.41
CA LEU A 28 -2.47 0.32 12.77
C LEU A 28 -3.87 0.16 13.39
N GLN A 29 -4.85 0.97 12.98
CA GLN A 29 -6.17 1.06 13.62
C GLN A 29 -6.97 -0.25 13.63
N TRP A 30 -6.74 -1.14 12.68
CA TRP A 30 -7.44 -2.41 12.64
C TRP A 30 -6.98 -3.38 13.76
N THR A 31 -5.73 -3.29 14.21
CA THR A 31 -5.21 -4.07 15.35
C THR A 31 -5.91 -3.68 16.65
N ASP A 32 -6.19 -2.40 16.83
CA ASP A 32 -6.85 -1.88 18.02
C ASP A 32 -8.35 -2.23 18.07
N LYS A 33 -9.03 -2.17 16.91
CA LYS A 33 -10.44 -2.57 16.80
C LYS A 33 -10.67 -4.03 17.16
N ARG A 34 -9.74 -4.94 16.79
CA ARG A 34 -9.84 -6.37 17.14
C ARG A 34 -9.60 -6.61 18.63
N LYS A 35 -8.64 -5.94 19.26
CA LYS A 35 -8.42 -6.06 20.70
C LYS A 35 -9.68 -5.71 21.48
N SER A 36 -10.37 -4.62 21.13
CA SER A 36 -11.63 -4.23 21.77
C SER A 36 -12.78 -5.23 21.55
N THR A 37 -12.83 -5.90 20.40
CA THR A 37 -13.88 -6.90 20.11
C THR A 37 -13.62 -8.22 20.85
N THR A 38 -12.35 -8.61 20.99
CA THR A 38 -11.96 -9.84 21.70
C THR A 38 -12.15 -9.68 23.21
N GLU A 39 -11.87 -8.49 23.78
CA GLU A 39 -12.13 -8.19 25.18
C GLU A 39 -13.63 -8.15 25.51
N ALA A 40 -14.48 -7.66 24.60
CA ALA A 40 -15.92 -7.65 24.76
C ALA A 40 -16.56 -9.05 24.71
N SER A 41 -15.94 -10.02 24.00
CA SER A 41 -16.44 -11.39 23.90
C SER A 41 -16.00 -12.30 25.07
N CYS A 42 -15.04 -11.86 25.89
CA CYS A 42 -14.54 -12.61 27.05
C CYS A 42 -15.23 -12.25 28.37
N ALA A 43 -16.22 -11.34 28.38
CA ALA A 43 -17.04 -11.06 29.53
C ALA A 43 -18.16 -12.10 29.68
N ALA A 44 -17.84 -13.28 30.17
CA ALA A 44 -18.83 -14.27 30.57
C ALA A 44 -19.55 -13.83 31.88
N PRO A 45 -20.85 -14.10 32.01
CA PRO A 45 -21.57 -13.83 33.25
C PRO A 45 -21.07 -14.72 34.40
N LYS A 46 -20.82 -14.09 35.52
CA LYS A 46 -20.57 -14.81 36.80
C LYS A 46 -21.90 -15.32 37.31
N ASP A 47 -22.16 -16.61 37.19
CA ASP A 47 -23.12 -17.28 38.03
C ASP A 47 -22.48 -18.54 38.65
N ASN A 48 -22.57 -18.56 39.98
CA ASN A 48 -22.26 -19.69 40.82
C ASN A 48 -23.15 -20.88 40.48
N ASP A 49 -22.60 -22.09 40.41
CA ASP A 49 -22.95 -23.13 41.32
C ASP A 49 -22.13 -24.41 41.09
N ASN A 50 -21.73 -25.02 42.19
CA ASN A 50 -21.06 -26.29 42.34
C ASN A 50 -21.63 -27.44 41.49
N ILE A 51 -20.78 -28.22 40.83
CA ILE A 51 -20.89 -29.70 40.82
C ILE A 51 -19.51 -30.34 40.47
N ILE A 52 -19.25 -31.40 41.22
CA ILE A 52 -18.10 -32.27 41.41
C ILE A 52 -17.52 -32.88 40.13
N ALA A 53 -16.20 -33.04 40.16
CA ALA A 53 -15.33 -33.69 39.17
C ALA A 53 -15.68 -35.14 38.82
N VAL A 54 -15.51 -35.50 37.52
CA VAL A 54 -14.99 -36.79 37.10
C VAL A 54 -14.03 -36.55 35.93
N ALA A 55 -12.79 -36.97 36.11
CA ALA A 55 -11.74 -36.96 35.09
C ALA A 55 -12.05 -38.00 34.02
N ALA A 56 -11.99 -37.56 32.77
CA ALA A 56 -11.78 -38.46 31.64
C ALA A 56 -10.79 -37.72 30.70
N GLU A 57 -9.56 -38.26 30.66
CA GLU A 57 -8.56 -37.91 29.65
C GLU A 57 -9.10 -38.31 28.26
N ALA A 58 -9.40 -37.31 27.46
CA ALA A 58 -9.55 -37.48 26.02
C ALA A 58 -8.56 -36.53 25.34
N THR A 59 -7.49 -37.08 24.81
CA THR A 59 -6.57 -36.44 23.87
C THR A 59 -7.36 -36.06 22.61
N ALA A 60 -7.85 -34.84 22.59
CA ALA A 60 -8.41 -34.24 21.40
C ALA A 60 -7.32 -33.37 20.75
N GLU A 61 -6.69 -33.88 19.71
CA GLU A 61 -6.00 -33.07 18.71
C GLU A 61 -7.02 -32.06 18.17
N LYS A 62 -6.88 -30.80 18.53
CA LYS A 62 -7.64 -29.72 17.93
C LYS A 62 -7.13 -29.56 16.49
N GLU A 63 -7.79 -30.22 15.55
CA GLU A 63 -7.72 -29.80 14.16
C GLU A 63 -8.09 -28.29 14.11
N LYS A 64 -7.12 -27.45 13.78
CA LYS A 64 -7.37 -26.05 13.45
C LYS A 64 -8.29 -26.02 12.24
N ALA A 65 -9.55 -25.66 12.43
CA ALA A 65 -10.44 -25.38 11.31
C ALA A 65 -9.74 -24.36 10.38
N PRO A 66 -9.79 -24.55 9.05
CA PRO A 66 -9.17 -23.59 8.12
C PRO A 66 -9.82 -22.23 8.34
N GLU A 67 -9.02 -21.25 8.73
CA GLU A 67 -9.45 -19.85 8.84
C GLU A 67 -10.07 -19.43 7.50
N THR A 68 -11.34 -19.09 7.51
CA THR A 68 -12.03 -18.68 6.28
C THR A 68 -11.35 -17.41 5.76
N ARG A 69 -11.07 -17.41 4.45
CA ARG A 69 -10.40 -16.30 3.73
C ARG A 69 -11.05 -14.91 3.97
N SER A 70 -12.27 -14.89 4.54
CA SER A 70 -13.05 -13.69 4.89
C SER A 70 -12.58 -12.96 6.15
N GLU A 71 -11.76 -13.58 7.01
CA GLU A 71 -11.32 -12.98 8.28
C GLU A 71 -9.99 -12.21 8.18
N ARG A 72 -9.27 -12.31 7.05
CA ARG A 72 -7.99 -11.63 6.86
C ARG A 72 -8.20 -10.15 6.55
N PHE A 73 -7.39 -9.30 7.19
CA PHE A 73 -7.24 -7.90 6.81
C PHE A 73 -6.23 -7.79 5.67
N ARG A 74 -6.65 -7.22 4.56
CA ARG A 74 -5.88 -7.23 3.31
C ARG A 74 -5.37 -5.85 2.96
N ILE A 75 -4.06 -5.71 2.95
CA ILE A 75 -3.37 -4.51 2.43
C ILE A 75 -2.81 -4.88 1.06
N MET A 76 -2.96 -4.00 0.07
CA MET A 76 -2.33 -4.17 -1.23
C MET A 76 -1.44 -2.98 -1.54
N GLU A 77 -0.18 -3.21 -1.85
CA GLU A 77 0.72 -2.18 -2.39
C GLU A 77 0.86 -2.36 -3.89
N VAL A 78 0.53 -1.31 -4.65
CA VAL A 78 0.78 -1.23 -6.08
C VAL A 78 2.08 -0.45 -6.31
N GLY A 79 2.96 -0.99 -7.15
CA GLY A 79 4.32 -0.46 -7.32
C GLY A 79 5.18 -0.75 -6.08
N CYS A 80 5.15 -2.01 -5.61
CA CYS A 80 5.85 -2.44 -4.39
C CYS A 80 7.38 -2.35 -4.50
N GLY A 81 7.92 -2.28 -5.72
CA GLY A 81 9.34 -2.28 -5.97
C GLY A 81 10.03 -3.47 -5.33
N ALA A 82 11.13 -3.21 -4.61
CA ALA A 82 11.88 -4.23 -3.87
C ALA A 82 11.30 -4.55 -2.47
N GLY A 83 10.06 -4.16 -2.17
CA GLY A 83 9.40 -4.48 -0.90
C GLY A 83 9.67 -3.52 0.25
N ASN A 84 10.17 -2.31 -0.03
CA ASN A 84 10.53 -1.33 1.00
C ASN A 84 9.36 -0.79 1.85
N THR A 85 8.12 -1.12 1.51
CA THR A 85 6.93 -0.94 2.34
C THR A 85 6.45 -2.27 2.91
N VAL A 86 6.42 -3.31 2.06
CA VAL A 86 5.88 -4.64 2.38
C VAL A 86 6.58 -5.24 3.58
N PHE A 87 7.91 -5.33 3.55
CA PHE A 87 8.67 -5.95 4.64
C PHE A 87 8.58 -5.18 5.97
N PRO A 88 8.73 -3.84 6.00
CA PRO A 88 8.45 -3.09 7.22
C PRO A 88 7.05 -3.31 7.79
N LEU A 89 6.00 -3.37 6.94
CA LEU A 89 4.65 -3.65 7.42
C LEU A 89 4.54 -5.04 8.05
N LEU A 90 5.07 -6.07 7.39
CA LEU A 90 5.03 -7.45 7.88
C LEU A 90 5.84 -7.64 9.16
N ASN A 91 6.98 -6.94 9.28
CA ASN A 91 7.85 -7.01 10.46
C ASN A 91 7.28 -6.23 11.65
N ASP A 92 6.70 -5.07 11.37
CA ASP A 92 6.22 -4.15 12.42
C ASP A 92 4.83 -4.51 12.94
N ILE A 93 4.03 -5.23 12.13
CA ILE A 93 2.66 -5.66 12.47
C ILE A 93 2.65 -7.19 12.53
N TYR A 94 2.89 -7.73 13.72
CA TYR A 94 2.77 -9.17 13.95
C TYR A 94 1.31 -9.54 14.27
N ASP A 95 0.50 -9.67 13.23
CA ASP A 95 -0.87 -10.16 13.33
C ASP A 95 -1.07 -11.27 12.29
N PRO A 96 -1.48 -12.48 12.68
CA PRO A 96 -1.69 -13.62 11.76
C PRO A 96 -2.80 -13.37 10.74
N HIS A 97 -3.69 -12.43 11.01
CA HIS A 97 -4.77 -12.08 10.09
C HIS A 97 -4.37 -11.03 9.05
N LEU A 98 -3.20 -10.38 9.19
CA LEU A 98 -2.70 -9.47 8.17
C LEU A 98 -2.20 -10.24 6.96
N PHE A 99 -2.72 -9.89 5.79
CA PHE A 99 -2.23 -10.39 4.51
C PHE A 99 -1.88 -9.23 3.58
N VAL A 100 -0.70 -9.28 2.98
CA VAL A 100 -0.21 -8.21 2.10
C VAL A 100 -0.11 -8.72 0.66
N TYR A 101 -0.82 -8.07 -0.26
CA TYR A 101 -0.58 -8.20 -1.69
C TYR A 101 0.48 -7.19 -2.12
N ALA A 102 1.54 -7.65 -2.77
CA ALA A 102 2.62 -6.84 -3.29
C ALA A 102 2.67 -6.96 -4.81
N CYS A 103 2.28 -5.94 -5.55
CA CYS A 103 2.37 -6.01 -7.01
C CYS A 103 3.20 -4.89 -7.60
N ASP A 104 3.87 -5.21 -8.69
CA ASP A 104 4.63 -4.25 -9.49
C ASP A 104 4.46 -4.57 -10.98
N TYR A 105 4.60 -3.55 -11.83
CA TYR A 105 4.69 -3.72 -13.28
C TYR A 105 5.97 -4.47 -13.69
N SER A 106 7.06 -4.28 -12.94
CA SER A 106 8.35 -4.90 -13.17
C SER A 106 8.39 -6.31 -12.63
N LYS A 107 8.63 -7.28 -13.51
CA LYS A 107 8.90 -8.67 -13.11
C LYS A 107 10.14 -8.76 -12.23
N THR A 108 11.19 -8.02 -12.56
CA THR A 108 12.44 -8.00 -11.79
C THR A 108 12.21 -7.51 -10.36
N ALA A 109 11.36 -6.49 -10.14
CA ALA A 109 10.99 -6.03 -8.80
C ALA A 109 10.29 -7.14 -8.00
N VAL A 110 9.32 -7.81 -8.60
CA VAL A 110 8.59 -8.93 -7.98
C VAL A 110 9.53 -10.09 -7.65
N ASP A 111 10.47 -10.43 -8.54
CA ASP A 111 11.45 -11.48 -8.29
C ASP A 111 12.39 -11.11 -7.11
N VAL A 112 12.77 -9.83 -6.97
CA VAL A 112 13.52 -9.34 -5.80
C VAL A 112 12.72 -9.52 -4.51
N VAL A 113 11.43 -9.19 -4.49
CA VAL A 113 10.56 -9.41 -3.32
C VAL A 113 10.50 -10.89 -2.97
N LYS A 114 10.23 -11.76 -3.94
CA LYS A 114 10.11 -13.20 -3.72
C LYS A 114 11.40 -13.88 -3.27
N SER A 115 12.55 -13.33 -3.67
CA SER A 115 13.87 -13.86 -3.29
C SER A 115 14.37 -13.38 -1.93
N SER A 116 13.65 -12.48 -1.27
CA SER A 116 13.99 -11.98 0.06
C SER A 116 13.80 -13.06 1.12
N GLU A 117 14.72 -13.17 2.07
CA GLU A 117 14.60 -14.06 3.24
C GLU A 117 13.40 -13.68 4.13
N ALA A 118 12.92 -12.44 4.04
CA ALA A 118 11.74 -11.96 4.76
C ALA A 118 10.40 -12.25 4.04
N TYR A 119 10.44 -12.88 2.86
CA TYR A 119 9.23 -13.22 2.11
C TYR A 119 8.57 -14.46 2.71
N ASP A 120 7.31 -14.30 3.11
CA ASP A 120 6.49 -15.34 3.73
C ASP A 120 5.18 -15.47 2.95
N GLU A 121 4.99 -16.59 2.25
CA GLU A 121 3.82 -16.84 1.39
C GLU A 121 2.52 -16.97 2.19
N ASP A 122 2.58 -17.30 3.47
CA ASP A 122 1.40 -17.35 4.35
C ASP A 122 0.87 -15.95 4.68
N ARG A 123 1.73 -14.92 4.58
CA ARG A 123 1.42 -13.53 4.93
C ARG A 123 1.51 -12.55 3.77
N CYS A 124 2.12 -12.96 2.65
CA CYS A 124 2.35 -12.09 1.49
C CYS A 124 2.17 -12.84 0.18
N SER A 125 1.58 -12.18 -0.81
CA SER A 125 1.56 -12.66 -2.19
C SER A 125 2.14 -11.58 -3.11
N ALA A 126 3.29 -11.87 -3.73
CA ALA A 126 3.92 -10.98 -4.68
C ALA A 126 3.64 -11.44 -6.12
N PHE A 127 3.22 -10.51 -7.01
CA PHE A 127 2.88 -10.83 -8.40
C PHE A 127 3.08 -9.64 -9.34
N VAL A 128 3.25 -9.93 -10.63
CA VAL A 128 3.35 -8.91 -11.68
C VAL A 128 1.95 -8.46 -12.07
N TRP A 129 1.72 -7.15 -12.03
CA TRP A 129 0.48 -6.57 -12.52
C TRP A 129 0.66 -5.10 -12.90
N ASP A 130 0.03 -4.69 -14.00
CA ASP A 130 -0.05 -3.31 -14.43
C ASP A 130 -1.35 -2.68 -13.91
N LEU A 131 -1.22 -1.65 -13.06
CA LEU A 131 -2.37 -0.92 -12.52
C LEU A 131 -3.29 -0.34 -13.61
N SER A 132 -2.76 -0.08 -14.80
CA SER A 132 -3.51 0.42 -15.96
C SER A 132 -4.05 -0.67 -16.88
N SER A 133 -3.90 -1.95 -16.53
CA SER A 133 -4.42 -3.08 -17.28
C SER A 133 -5.95 -3.04 -17.40
N THR A 134 -6.50 -3.60 -18.46
CA THR A 134 -7.95 -3.81 -18.63
C THR A 134 -8.48 -4.91 -17.72
N GLU A 135 -7.61 -5.81 -17.26
CA GLU A 135 -7.93 -6.96 -16.42
C GLU A 135 -7.42 -6.76 -14.99
N LEU A 136 -8.21 -7.20 -14.03
CA LEU A 136 -7.80 -7.24 -12.62
C LEU A 136 -6.84 -8.41 -12.38
N PRO A 137 -5.96 -8.31 -11.36
CA PRO A 137 -5.05 -9.40 -11.03
C PRO A 137 -5.84 -10.62 -10.50
N PRO A 138 -5.63 -11.82 -11.04
CA PRO A 138 -6.37 -13.01 -10.63
C PRO A 138 -6.08 -13.46 -9.18
N GLN A 139 -5.03 -12.91 -8.56
CA GLN A 139 -4.65 -13.19 -7.18
C GLN A 139 -5.51 -12.46 -6.16
N VAL A 140 -6.26 -11.43 -6.57
CA VAL A 140 -7.01 -10.54 -5.68
C VAL A 140 -8.48 -10.55 -6.05
N ASP A 141 -9.33 -10.98 -5.14
CA ASP A 141 -10.76 -10.94 -5.34
C ASP A 141 -11.25 -9.48 -5.41
N PRO A 142 -12.09 -9.11 -6.37
CA PRO A 142 -12.67 -7.77 -6.43
C PRO A 142 -13.39 -7.40 -5.13
N GLY A 143 -13.26 -6.16 -4.69
CA GLY A 143 -13.90 -5.67 -3.47
C GLY A 143 -13.39 -6.31 -2.18
N SER A 144 -12.16 -6.83 -2.17
CA SER A 144 -11.60 -7.54 -1.01
C SER A 144 -10.49 -6.80 -0.28
N VAL A 145 -9.95 -5.72 -0.84
CA VAL A 145 -8.82 -4.97 -0.29
C VAL A 145 -9.30 -3.93 0.71
N ASP A 146 -8.82 -4.02 1.96
CA ASP A 146 -9.13 -3.06 3.02
C ASP A 146 -8.39 -1.74 2.84
N ILE A 147 -7.09 -1.82 2.55
CA ILE A 147 -6.23 -0.67 2.30
C ILE A 147 -5.43 -0.90 1.02
N LEU A 148 -5.52 0.05 0.09
CA LEU A 148 -4.69 0.09 -1.11
C LEU A 148 -3.62 1.17 -0.96
N LEU A 149 -2.35 0.79 -1.04
CA LEU A 149 -1.21 1.70 -0.97
C LEU A 149 -0.77 2.10 -2.37
N MET A 150 -0.69 3.40 -2.63
CA MET A 150 -0.15 4.00 -3.85
C MET A 150 0.95 5.00 -3.47
N ILE A 151 2.17 4.52 -3.33
CA ILE A 151 3.30 5.31 -2.81
C ILE A 151 4.35 5.51 -3.90
N PHE A 152 4.37 6.69 -4.53
CA PHE A 152 5.26 7.07 -5.64
C PHE A 152 5.14 6.17 -6.87
N VAL A 153 3.92 5.75 -7.19
CA VAL A 153 3.62 4.89 -8.34
C VAL A 153 2.77 5.59 -9.39
N PHE A 154 1.79 6.39 -8.96
CA PHE A 154 0.80 6.98 -9.86
C PHE A 154 1.43 8.00 -10.82
N SER A 155 2.45 8.74 -10.37
CA SER A 155 3.24 9.65 -11.18
C SER A 155 4.03 8.96 -12.31
N ALA A 156 4.30 7.68 -12.21
CA ALA A 156 5.01 6.91 -13.25
C ALA A 156 4.10 6.49 -14.42
N LEU A 157 2.78 6.51 -14.23
CA LEU A 157 1.80 6.21 -15.27
C LEU A 157 1.74 7.34 -16.31
N HIS A 158 1.38 6.99 -17.55
CA HIS A 158 1.02 8.01 -18.53
C HIS A 158 -0.33 8.64 -18.16
N PRO A 159 -0.57 9.94 -18.38
CA PRO A 159 -1.83 10.59 -18.06
C PRO A 159 -3.08 9.88 -18.61
N ASP A 160 -3.00 9.33 -19.82
CA ASP A 160 -4.11 8.58 -20.45
C ASP A 160 -4.48 7.29 -19.68
N GLN A 161 -3.59 6.80 -18.82
CA GLN A 161 -3.78 5.57 -18.04
C GLN A 161 -4.46 5.82 -16.67
N TRP A 162 -4.54 7.08 -16.22
CA TRP A 162 -5.02 7.39 -14.85
C TRP A 162 -6.46 6.98 -14.60
N SER A 163 -7.35 7.20 -15.58
CA SER A 163 -8.77 6.83 -15.43
C SER A 163 -8.92 5.33 -15.21
N GLN A 164 -8.24 4.51 -16.03
CA GLN A 164 -8.26 3.06 -15.88
C GLN A 164 -7.64 2.60 -14.55
N ALA A 165 -6.54 3.25 -14.13
CA ALA A 165 -5.89 2.95 -12.85
C ALA A 165 -6.81 3.25 -11.65
N VAL A 166 -7.56 4.36 -11.67
CA VAL A 166 -8.54 4.70 -10.64
C VAL A 166 -9.71 3.72 -10.65
N ASP A 167 -10.22 3.33 -11.83
CA ASP A 167 -11.29 2.36 -11.95
C ASP A 167 -10.87 0.96 -11.44
N ASN A 168 -9.64 0.54 -11.70
CA ASN A 168 -9.10 -0.71 -11.17
C ASN A 168 -8.96 -0.66 -9.64
N ALA A 169 -8.44 0.44 -9.10
CA ALA A 169 -8.36 0.65 -7.66
C ALA A 169 -9.74 0.57 -7.00
N TYR A 170 -10.76 1.17 -7.63
CA TYR A 170 -12.14 1.13 -7.15
C TYR A 170 -12.70 -0.30 -7.11
N LYS A 171 -12.43 -1.10 -8.14
CA LYS A 171 -12.88 -2.49 -8.21
C LYS A 171 -12.22 -3.39 -7.16
N LEU A 172 -10.95 -3.12 -6.82
CA LEU A 172 -10.19 -3.93 -5.85
C LEU A 172 -10.52 -3.58 -4.40
N VAL A 173 -10.68 -2.29 -4.09
CA VAL A 173 -10.97 -1.82 -2.73
C VAL A 173 -12.39 -2.21 -2.34
N LYS A 174 -12.58 -2.74 -1.13
CA LYS A 174 -13.89 -3.08 -0.58
C LYS A 174 -14.72 -1.82 -0.27
N PRO A 175 -16.06 -1.90 -0.20
CA PRO A 175 -16.88 -0.81 0.33
C PRO A 175 -16.37 -0.38 1.71
N GLY A 176 -16.22 0.93 1.95
CA GLY A 176 -15.60 1.47 3.17
C GLY A 176 -14.07 1.33 3.27
N GLY A 177 -13.41 0.63 2.34
CA GLY A 177 -11.95 0.56 2.26
C GLY A 177 -11.32 1.88 1.80
N VAL A 178 -10.01 2.01 1.96
CA VAL A 178 -9.31 3.29 1.73
C VAL A 178 -8.07 3.13 0.87
N ILE A 179 -7.83 4.10 0.00
CA ILE A 179 -6.55 4.29 -0.69
C ILE A 179 -5.72 5.25 0.13
N LEU A 180 -4.49 4.85 0.49
CA LEU A 180 -3.49 5.72 1.07
C LEU A 180 -2.49 6.09 -0.02
N PHE A 181 -2.47 7.37 -0.34
CA PHE A 181 -1.76 7.90 -1.50
C PHE A 181 -0.64 8.85 -1.08
N ARG A 182 0.52 8.71 -1.70
CA ARG A 182 1.60 9.70 -1.63
C ARG A 182 2.37 9.73 -2.93
N ASP A 183 2.52 10.93 -3.52
CA ASP A 183 3.27 11.10 -4.76
C ASP A 183 3.83 12.53 -4.90
N TYR A 184 4.52 12.80 -6.01
CA TYR A 184 5.18 14.07 -6.26
C TYR A 184 4.19 15.19 -6.53
N GLY A 185 4.38 16.31 -5.81
CA GLY A 185 3.61 17.53 -5.97
C GLY A 185 4.28 18.55 -6.90
N ARG A 186 3.48 19.44 -7.47
CA ARG A 186 3.90 20.54 -8.34
C ARG A 186 4.92 21.44 -7.62
N ASN A 187 5.91 21.90 -8.38
CA ASN A 187 7.02 22.73 -7.89
C ASN A 187 7.97 22.01 -6.91
N ASP A 188 7.98 20.68 -6.88
CA ASP A 188 9.05 19.93 -6.21
C ASP A 188 10.40 20.29 -6.82
N LEU A 189 11.46 20.31 -6.02
CA LEU A 189 12.79 20.67 -6.51
C LEU A 189 13.27 19.73 -7.64
N ALA A 190 12.82 18.47 -7.66
CA ALA A 190 13.14 17.56 -8.75
C ALA A 190 12.51 18.07 -10.07
N GLN A 191 11.26 18.57 -10.05
CA GLN A 191 10.60 19.16 -11.20
C GLN A 191 11.39 20.36 -11.73
N LEU A 192 11.75 21.27 -10.84
CA LEU A 192 12.43 22.52 -11.19
C LEU A 192 13.85 22.32 -11.79
N ARG A 193 14.44 21.15 -11.56
CA ARG A 193 15.76 20.77 -12.08
C ARG A 193 15.74 20.04 -13.41
N PHE A 194 14.56 19.64 -13.90
CA PHE A 194 14.49 18.98 -15.20
C PHE A 194 14.89 19.92 -16.33
N LYS A 195 15.75 19.43 -17.23
CA LYS A 195 16.07 20.13 -18.46
C LYS A 195 14.86 20.06 -19.41
N LYS A 196 14.71 21.05 -20.27
CA LYS A 196 13.65 21.07 -21.30
C LYS A 196 13.61 19.80 -22.16
N SER A 197 14.78 19.20 -22.47
CA SER A 197 14.90 17.97 -23.23
C SER A 197 14.32 16.73 -22.54
N ARG A 198 13.92 16.82 -21.28
CA ARG A 198 13.30 15.74 -20.50
C ARG A 198 11.79 15.90 -20.35
N LEU A 199 11.21 16.95 -20.89
CA LEU A 199 9.77 17.20 -20.87
C LEU A 199 9.09 16.32 -21.91
N LEU A 200 8.14 15.49 -21.49
CA LEU A 200 7.30 14.68 -22.35
C LEU A 200 5.97 15.39 -22.68
N ALA A 201 5.35 15.96 -21.66
CA ALA A 201 4.15 16.78 -21.74
C ALA A 201 4.14 17.76 -20.56
N GLU A 202 3.14 18.62 -20.46
CA GLU A 202 3.03 19.55 -19.35
C GLU A 202 3.09 18.81 -18.01
N ASN A 203 4.06 19.19 -17.15
CA ASN A 203 4.34 18.58 -15.84
C ASN A 203 4.70 17.08 -15.84
N PHE A 204 4.95 16.49 -17.01
CA PHE A 204 5.30 15.10 -17.21
C PHE A 204 6.70 14.98 -17.83
N TYR A 205 7.58 14.24 -17.16
CA TYR A 205 9.01 14.19 -17.48
C TYR A 205 9.55 12.76 -17.55
N ILE A 206 10.65 12.58 -18.31
CA ILE A 206 11.45 11.35 -18.31
C ILE A 206 12.75 11.56 -17.54
N ARG A 207 13.06 10.65 -16.63
CA ARG A 207 14.31 10.64 -15.87
C ARG A 207 15.48 10.10 -16.68
N GLY A 208 16.71 10.21 -16.12
CA GLY A 208 17.92 9.72 -16.78
C GLY A 208 17.96 8.21 -17.01
N ASP A 209 17.29 7.45 -16.16
CA ASP A 209 17.13 6.00 -16.24
C ASP A 209 15.97 5.54 -17.14
N GLY A 210 15.28 6.48 -17.78
CA GLY A 210 14.14 6.21 -18.66
C GLY A 210 12.79 6.07 -17.94
N THR A 211 12.75 6.11 -16.61
CA THR A 211 11.49 6.13 -15.86
C THR A 211 10.80 7.47 -15.99
N ARG A 212 9.46 7.47 -15.87
CA ARG A 212 8.65 8.68 -16.01
C ARG A 212 8.27 9.24 -14.65
N VAL A 213 7.92 10.53 -14.61
CA VAL A 213 7.36 11.18 -13.43
C VAL A 213 6.44 12.32 -13.82
N TYR A 214 5.26 12.34 -13.23
CA TYR A 214 4.33 13.46 -13.24
C TYR A 214 4.36 14.18 -11.89
N PHE A 215 4.08 15.50 -11.89
CA PHE A 215 3.98 16.30 -10.68
C PHE A 215 2.55 16.82 -10.56
N PHE A 216 1.83 16.33 -9.56
CA PHE A 216 0.40 16.58 -9.36
C PHE A 216 0.11 17.87 -8.61
N THR A 217 -1.12 18.38 -8.76
CA THR A 217 -1.76 19.30 -7.83
C THR A 217 -2.86 18.59 -7.03
N ASN A 218 -3.33 19.22 -5.93
CA ASN A 218 -4.43 18.71 -5.14
C ASN A 218 -5.73 18.64 -5.95
N GLU A 219 -5.97 19.62 -6.81
CA GLU A 219 -7.16 19.74 -7.65
C GLU A 219 -7.22 18.62 -8.68
N GLU A 220 -6.06 18.27 -9.28
CA GLU A 220 -5.95 17.16 -10.22
C GLU A 220 -6.29 15.83 -9.53
N LEU A 221 -5.74 15.57 -8.34
CA LEU A 221 -6.05 14.36 -7.58
C LEU A 221 -7.51 14.31 -7.14
N ALA A 222 -8.07 15.43 -6.65
CA ALA A 222 -9.48 15.52 -6.28
C ALA A 222 -10.39 15.23 -7.48
N THR A 223 -10.05 15.73 -8.67
CA THR A 223 -10.82 15.50 -9.90
C THR A 223 -10.73 14.04 -10.36
N LEU A 224 -9.54 13.43 -10.27
CA LEU A 224 -9.32 12.05 -10.71
C LEU A 224 -10.02 11.04 -9.80
N PHE A 225 -9.75 11.12 -8.50
CA PHE A 225 -10.27 10.15 -7.53
C PHE A 225 -11.69 10.47 -7.06
N GLY A 226 -12.07 11.75 -6.99
CA GLY A 226 -13.40 12.19 -6.50
C GLY A 226 -14.58 11.74 -7.34
N LYS A 227 -14.34 11.20 -8.55
CA LYS A 227 -15.39 10.58 -9.38
C LYS A 227 -15.88 9.24 -8.80
N ARG A 228 -15.07 8.56 -8.02
CA ARG A 228 -15.32 7.21 -7.49
C ARG A 228 -15.22 7.13 -5.97
N PHE A 229 -14.42 7.98 -5.35
CA PHE A 229 -14.07 7.93 -3.94
C PHE A 229 -14.44 9.21 -3.23
N VAL A 230 -14.73 9.11 -1.94
CA VAL A 230 -14.79 10.27 -1.05
C VAL A 230 -13.37 10.71 -0.73
N VAL A 231 -13.06 11.98 -0.94
CA VAL A 231 -11.76 12.57 -0.63
C VAL A 231 -11.73 12.95 0.84
N GLU A 232 -11.15 12.11 1.70
CA GLU A 232 -11.06 12.37 3.16
C GLU A 232 -9.89 13.28 3.51
N GLN A 233 -8.80 13.16 2.79
CA GLN A 233 -7.62 14.00 2.94
C GLN A 233 -7.00 14.25 1.56
N ASN A 234 -6.53 15.47 1.33
CA ASN A 234 -5.74 15.81 0.15
C ASN A 234 -4.85 17.02 0.50
N ALA A 235 -3.66 16.75 0.98
CA ALA A 235 -2.76 17.74 1.56
C ALA A 235 -1.42 17.81 0.83
N VAL A 236 -0.83 19.02 0.82
CA VAL A 236 0.53 19.24 0.34
C VAL A 236 1.50 19.13 1.51
N ASP A 237 2.42 18.15 1.43
CA ASP A 237 3.53 18.02 2.38
C ASP A 237 4.78 18.67 1.80
N ARG A 238 5.24 19.75 2.45
CA ARG A 238 6.45 20.49 2.07
C ARG A 238 7.54 20.24 3.10
N ARG A 239 8.67 19.69 2.66
CA ARG A 239 9.80 19.38 3.55
C ARG A 239 11.10 19.96 3.03
N LEU A 240 11.89 20.52 3.94
CA LEU A 240 13.26 20.88 3.69
C LEU A 240 14.17 19.71 4.06
N LEU A 241 14.69 19.00 3.07
CA LEU A 241 15.72 17.97 3.27
C LEU A 241 17.10 18.59 3.17
N VAL A 242 17.92 18.40 4.20
CA VAL A 242 19.32 18.89 4.25
C VAL A 242 20.25 17.72 4.11
N ASN A 243 20.99 17.64 3.01
CA ASN A 243 22.11 16.72 2.86
C ASN A 243 23.38 17.43 3.31
N ARG A 244 23.78 17.21 4.57
CA ARG A 244 24.97 17.85 5.18
C ARG A 244 26.25 17.48 4.46
N LYS A 245 26.38 16.24 3.96
CA LYS A 245 27.59 15.74 3.27
C LYS A 245 27.81 16.46 1.93
N ARG A 246 26.73 16.86 1.26
CA ARG A 246 26.79 17.57 -0.04
C ARG A 246 26.43 19.04 0.06
N GLU A 247 26.21 19.56 1.27
CA GLU A 247 25.79 20.95 1.56
C GLU A 247 24.55 21.39 0.76
N LEU A 248 23.66 20.44 0.48
CA LEU A 248 22.47 20.70 -0.35
C LEU A 248 21.22 20.84 0.53
N LYS A 249 20.49 21.90 0.32
CA LYS A 249 19.12 22.11 0.82
C LYS A 249 18.15 21.79 -0.29
N MET A 250 17.24 20.86 -0.05
CA MET A 250 16.27 20.40 -1.04
C MET A 250 14.85 20.62 -0.53
N TYR A 251 14.14 21.55 -1.13
CA TYR A 251 12.71 21.72 -0.89
C TYR A 251 11.95 20.65 -1.66
N ARG A 252 11.32 19.74 -0.93
CA ARG A 252 10.51 18.68 -1.50
C ARG A 252 9.03 19.02 -1.33
N VAL A 253 8.26 18.71 -2.35
CA VAL A 253 6.81 18.87 -2.36
C VAL A 253 6.20 17.53 -2.72
N TRP A 254 5.41 16.98 -1.80
CA TRP A 254 4.65 15.76 -2.01
C TRP A 254 3.17 16.03 -1.75
N LEU A 255 2.32 15.26 -2.40
CA LEU A 255 0.90 15.21 -2.09
C LEU A 255 0.64 13.97 -1.25
N GLN A 256 -0.14 14.13 -0.19
CA GLN A 256 -0.59 13.03 0.66
C GLN A 256 -2.10 13.07 0.72
N ALA A 257 -2.73 11.96 0.33
CA ALA A 257 -4.17 11.90 0.23
C ALA A 257 -4.74 10.57 0.76
N LYS A 258 -6.03 10.61 1.13
CA LYS A 258 -6.85 9.46 1.51
C LYS A 258 -8.14 9.51 0.72
N PHE A 259 -8.41 8.42 0.03
CA PHE A 259 -9.62 8.27 -0.80
C PHE A 259 -10.39 7.05 -0.31
N ARG A 260 -11.58 7.28 0.24
CA ARG A 260 -12.42 6.20 0.77
C ARG A 260 -13.47 5.77 -0.24
N LYS A 261 -13.59 4.46 -0.44
CA LYS A 261 -14.71 3.93 -1.22
C LYS A 261 -16.01 4.05 -0.41
N PRO A 262 -17.11 4.59 -1.01
CA PRO A 262 -18.41 4.58 -0.36
C PRO A 262 -18.84 3.19 0.13
N ILE A 263 -19.69 3.13 1.17
CA ILE A 263 -20.20 1.87 1.71
C ILE A 263 -21.40 1.38 0.90
N ASP A 264 -22.19 2.33 0.37
CA ASP A 264 -23.48 2.09 -0.25
C ASP A 264 -23.41 2.16 -1.79
N ASP A 265 -22.49 1.45 -2.40
CA ASP A 265 -22.35 1.38 -3.86
C ASP A 265 -22.65 -0.02 -4.39
#